data_5b2847c742695f39f876d69ec80f4e6d
#
_entry.id   5b2847c742695f39f876d69ec80f4e6d
#
_cell.length_a   1.000
_cell.length_b   1.000
_cell.length_c   1.000
_cell.angle_alpha   90.00
_cell.angle_beta   90.00
_cell.angle_gamma   90.00
#
_symmetry.space_group_name_H-M   'P 1'
#
loop_
_entity.id
_entity.type
_entity.pdbx_description
1 polymer ?
#
loop_
_entity_poly.entity_id
_entity_poly.type
_entity_poly.pdbx_seq_one_letter_code
_entity_poly.pdbx_strand_id
1 'polypeptide(L)'
;QVGFRVEHPQSLVNGLAYGDLACRVVTGNSRTDKANLLRHPTEEVLSRDSEALLPVAAYRLAADVGDHSIYSFCMCPGGQVVPALTKPSEMVVNGMSYSRRHSLFANAALVVSVGTDDPCLDQSKGARRVLAFQRSLERKAAVLGGGDYVCPVQRLTDFVEKRPPKKRPPPASSYRLGVREASLHDDLLPDPLADALREAATGAFERSMPGFVGDDAILHGVETRTSAP
;
A
#
# COMPACT_ATOMS: atom_id res chain seq x y z
N GLN A 1 9.90 -1.43 10.16
CA GLN A 1 9.24 -0.74 9.04
C GLN A 1 7.89 -0.22 9.51
N VAL A 2 7.51 0.95 9.04
CA VAL A 2 6.21 1.56 9.31
C VAL A 2 5.74 2.29 8.05
N GLY A 3 4.43 2.44 7.89
CA GLY A 3 3.85 3.14 6.76
C GLY A 3 2.37 2.88 6.59
N PHE A 4 1.96 2.77 5.35
CA PHE A 4 0.57 2.66 4.96
C PHE A 4 0.35 1.46 4.04
N ARG A 5 -0.90 1.03 3.91
CA ARG A 5 -1.31 0.18 2.81
C ARG A 5 -1.85 1.06 1.69
N VAL A 6 -1.16 1.15 0.58
CA VAL A 6 -1.64 1.86 -0.60
C VAL A 6 -2.50 0.94 -1.45
N GLU A 7 -3.66 1.44 -1.85
CA GLU A 7 -4.61 0.74 -2.73
C GLU A 7 -4.79 1.54 -4.02
N HIS A 8 -4.71 0.83 -5.15
CA HIS A 8 -4.92 1.38 -6.48
C HIS A 8 -6.01 0.60 -7.21
N PRO A 9 -6.68 1.20 -8.22
CA PRO A 9 -7.48 0.42 -9.16
C PRO A 9 -6.63 -0.65 -9.84
N GLN A 10 -7.09 -1.90 -9.87
CA GLN A 10 -6.36 -2.98 -10.54
C GLN A 10 -6.22 -2.72 -12.04
N SER A 11 -7.19 -2.00 -12.64
CA SER A 11 -7.15 -1.58 -14.03
C SER A 11 -5.95 -0.70 -14.38
N LEU A 12 -5.53 0.19 -13.47
CA LEU A 12 -4.31 0.98 -13.63
C LEU A 12 -3.08 0.06 -13.75
N VAL A 13 -2.93 -0.86 -12.80
CA VAL A 13 -1.77 -1.79 -12.76
C VAL A 13 -1.75 -2.68 -14.00
N ASN A 14 -2.91 -3.20 -14.41
CA ASN A 14 -3.03 -4.00 -15.63
C ASN A 14 -2.70 -3.16 -16.88
N GLY A 15 -3.20 -1.93 -16.97
CA GLY A 15 -2.95 -1.02 -18.08
C GLY A 15 -1.47 -0.71 -18.25
N LEU A 16 -0.76 -0.45 -17.16
CA LEU A 16 0.68 -0.20 -17.18
C LEU A 16 1.51 -1.44 -17.57
N ALA A 17 1.07 -2.63 -17.15
CA ALA A 17 1.77 -3.86 -17.46
C ALA A 17 1.51 -4.37 -18.88
N TYR A 18 0.30 -4.19 -19.39
CA TYR A 18 -0.17 -4.85 -20.61
C TYR A 18 -0.67 -3.89 -21.69
N GLY A 19 -0.75 -2.59 -21.43
CA GLY A 19 -1.26 -1.61 -22.39
C GLY A 19 -2.64 -1.98 -22.91
N ASP A 20 -2.82 -1.97 -24.22
CA ASP A 20 -4.09 -2.26 -24.89
C ASP A 20 -4.59 -3.71 -24.67
N LEU A 21 -3.73 -4.60 -24.20
CA LEU A 21 -4.10 -5.99 -23.88
C LEU A 21 -4.68 -6.17 -22.47
N ALA A 22 -4.73 -5.10 -21.67
CA ALA A 22 -5.21 -5.16 -20.29
C ALA A 22 -6.65 -5.71 -20.15
N CYS A 23 -7.48 -5.56 -21.18
CA CYS A 23 -8.84 -6.11 -21.19
C CYS A 23 -8.88 -7.65 -21.20
N ARG A 24 -7.77 -8.32 -21.52
CA ARG A 24 -7.64 -9.79 -21.54
C ARG A 24 -7.17 -10.38 -20.23
N VAL A 25 -7.12 -9.59 -19.15
CA VAL A 25 -6.66 -10.06 -17.84
C VAL A 25 -7.64 -11.04 -17.22
N VAL A 26 -7.12 -12.19 -16.79
CA VAL A 26 -7.88 -13.21 -16.06
C VAL A 26 -7.79 -12.99 -14.58
N THR A 27 -8.91 -13.11 -13.93
CA THR A 27 -9.02 -13.29 -12.49
C THR A 27 -9.02 -14.79 -12.18
N GLY A 28 -7.85 -15.42 -12.00
CA GLY A 28 -7.84 -16.84 -11.67
C GLY A 28 -6.47 -17.52 -11.62
N ASN A 29 -6.45 -18.67 -10.96
CA ASN A 29 -5.27 -19.46 -10.66
C ASN A 29 -4.68 -20.15 -11.91
N SER A 30 -3.58 -19.67 -12.43
CA SER A 30 -2.62 -20.56 -13.07
C SER A 30 -1.39 -20.68 -12.18
N ARG A 31 -1.18 -21.83 -11.59
CA ARG A 31 -0.04 -22.14 -10.71
C ARG A 31 1.30 -22.18 -11.43
N THR A 32 1.28 -22.29 -12.75
CA THR A 32 2.46 -22.62 -13.56
C THR A 32 3.25 -21.41 -14.06
N ASP A 33 2.66 -20.20 -14.10
CA ASP A 33 3.30 -19.07 -14.77
C ASP A 33 3.77 -17.94 -13.87
N LYS A 34 3.63 -18.09 -12.53
CA LYS A 34 3.92 -17.02 -11.55
C LYS A 34 5.37 -16.54 -11.51
N ALA A 35 6.33 -17.36 -11.90
CA ALA A 35 7.74 -17.02 -11.80
C ALA A 35 8.27 -16.23 -13.01
N ASN A 36 7.63 -16.35 -14.17
CA ASN A 36 8.11 -15.75 -15.41
C ASN A 36 7.41 -14.44 -15.80
N LEU A 37 6.24 -14.14 -15.24
CA LEU A 37 5.41 -12.99 -15.59
C LEU A 37 5.66 -11.73 -14.76
N LEU A 38 6.58 -11.76 -13.81
CA LEU A 38 7.10 -10.58 -13.11
C LEU A 38 8.11 -9.78 -13.97
N ARG A 39 8.44 -10.27 -15.15
CA ARG A 39 9.16 -9.55 -16.21
C ARG A 39 8.16 -9.27 -17.32
N HIS A 40 8.32 -8.13 -18.00
CA HIS A 40 7.50 -7.74 -19.15
C HIS A 40 7.10 -8.94 -20.00
N PRO A 41 5.83 -9.06 -20.42
CA PRO A 41 5.42 -10.13 -21.31
C PRO A 41 6.30 -10.07 -22.54
N THR A 42 7.06 -11.13 -22.81
CA THR A 42 7.84 -11.23 -24.04
C THR A 42 6.85 -11.42 -25.20
N GLU A 43 7.18 -10.92 -26.40
CA GLU A 43 6.36 -11.11 -27.61
C GLU A 43 5.97 -12.57 -27.84
N GLU A 44 6.75 -13.49 -27.31
CA GLU A 44 6.54 -14.93 -27.39
C GLU A 44 5.34 -15.43 -26.56
N VAL A 45 4.99 -14.77 -25.45
CA VAL A 45 3.78 -15.05 -24.65
C VAL A 45 2.53 -14.52 -25.35
N LEU A 46 2.68 -13.43 -26.12
CA LEU A 46 1.60 -12.79 -26.83
C LEU A 46 1.25 -13.51 -28.16
N SER A 47 2.20 -14.31 -28.71
CA SER A 47 2.03 -14.93 -30.03
C SER A 47 1.44 -16.34 -30.01
N ARG A 48 1.41 -17.02 -28.88
CA ARG A 48 1.11 -18.47 -28.83
C ARG A 48 -0.36 -18.86 -28.72
N ASP A 49 -1.23 -17.96 -28.22
CA ASP A 49 -2.68 -18.25 -28.20
C ASP A 49 -3.47 -16.95 -28.22
N SER A 50 -4.17 -16.67 -29.30
CA SER A 50 -5.02 -15.49 -29.46
C SER A 50 -6.18 -15.41 -28.44
N GLU A 51 -6.41 -16.47 -27.66
CA GLU A 51 -7.44 -16.56 -26.61
C GLU A 51 -6.87 -16.65 -25.19
N ALA A 52 -5.55 -16.72 -25.01
CA ALA A 52 -4.96 -16.79 -23.69
C ALA A 52 -5.23 -15.49 -22.91
N LEU A 53 -5.79 -15.65 -21.73
CA LEU A 53 -6.08 -14.54 -20.84
C LEU A 53 -4.82 -14.21 -20.03
N LEU A 54 -4.52 -12.92 -19.82
CA LEU A 54 -3.37 -12.44 -19.06
C LEU A 54 -3.62 -12.53 -17.55
N PRO A 55 -2.62 -12.89 -16.74
CA PRO A 55 -2.77 -12.89 -15.29
C PRO A 55 -2.92 -11.45 -14.76
N VAL A 56 -3.50 -11.33 -13.58
CA VAL A 56 -3.64 -10.04 -12.90
C VAL A 56 -2.25 -9.46 -12.59
N ALA A 57 -1.99 -8.24 -13.06
CA ALA A 57 -0.68 -7.61 -12.97
C ALA A 57 -0.30 -7.21 -11.53
N ALA A 58 1.00 -7.17 -11.27
CA ALA A 58 1.60 -6.78 -10.01
C ALA A 58 2.78 -5.82 -10.23
N TYR A 59 3.14 -5.07 -9.17
CA TYR A 59 4.31 -4.21 -9.19
C TYR A 59 5.21 -4.41 -7.95
N ARG A 60 6.45 -3.99 -8.04
CA ARG A 60 7.39 -3.90 -6.93
C ARG A 60 8.23 -2.65 -7.09
N LEU A 61 8.22 -1.77 -6.10
CA LEU A 61 8.91 -0.49 -6.10
C LEU A 61 9.84 -0.40 -4.89
N ALA A 62 10.99 0.24 -5.07
CA ALA A 62 11.92 0.55 -4.00
C ALA A 62 12.62 1.89 -4.31
N ALA A 63 12.94 2.64 -3.27
CA ALA A 63 13.69 3.89 -3.35
C ALA A 63 14.44 4.14 -2.05
N ASP A 64 15.55 4.86 -2.13
CA ASP A 64 16.23 5.41 -0.98
C ASP A 64 16.03 6.93 -0.96
N VAL A 65 15.69 7.48 0.22
CA VAL A 65 15.48 8.90 0.46
C VAL A 65 16.23 9.27 1.74
N GLY A 66 17.34 10.00 1.61
CA GLY A 66 18.25 10.23 2.72
C GLY A 66 18.72 8.92 3.33
N ASP A 67 18.57 8.78 4.64
CA ASP A 67 18.96 7.58 5.38
C ASP A 67 17.85 6.50 5.43
N HIS A 68 16.73 6.74 4.76
CA HIS A 68 15.58 5.83 4.77
C HIS A 68 15.45 5.05 3.46
N SER A 69 15.23 3.75 3.56
CA SER A 69 14.79 2.93 2.43
C SER A 69 13.28 2.77 2.44
N ILE A 70 12.65 3.03 1.29
CA ILE A 70 11.20 2.97 1.09
C ILE A 70 10.87 1.84 0.13
N TYR A 71 9.86 1.07 0.45
CA TYR A 71 9.47 -0.10 -0.34
C TYR A 71 7.97 -0.17 -0.57
N SER A 72 7.58 -0.64 -1.77
CA SER A 72 6.31 -1.33 -1.92
C SER A 72 6.51 -2.78 -1.49
N PHE A 73 5.73 -3.26 -0.52
CA PHE A 73 5.92 -4.56 0.09
C PHE A 73 4.63 -5.37 0.07
N CYS A 74 4.74 -6.72 0.02
CA CYS A 74 3.59 -7.63 0.09
C CYS A 74 2.43 -7.22 -0.84
N MET A 75 2.69 -7.02 -2.12
CA MET A 75 1.65 -6.65 -3.05
C MET A 75 0.58 -7.75 -3.19
N CYS A 76 -0.67 -7.32 -3.16
CA CYS A 76 -1.86 -8.15 -3.30
C CYS A 76 -2.65 -7.75 -4.55
N PRO A 77 -2.27 -8.24 -5.75
CA PRO A 77 -2.99 -7.95 -6.98
C PRO A 77 -4.39 -8.62 -6.96
N GLY A 78 -5.40 -7.89 -7.44
CA GLY A 78 -6.80 -8.33 -7.39
C GLY A 78 -7.23 -8.73 -5.97
N GLY A 79 -6.70 -8.02 -4.97
CA GLY A 79 -6.86 -8.31 -3.55
C GLY A 79 -7.70 -7.29 -2.81
N GLN A 80 -7.63 -7.35 -1.49
CA GLN A 80 -8.30 -6.42 -0.60
C GLN A 80 -7.42 -6.05 0.59
N VAL A 81 -7.66 -4.88 1.17
CA VAL A 81 -7.10 -4.47 2.45
C VAL A 81 -7.90 -5.14 3.56
N VAL A 82 -7.20 -5.69 4.55
CA VAL A 82 -7.80 -6.41 5.67
C VAL A 82 -7.27 -5.90 7.01
N PRO A 83 -8.07 -5.98 8.09
CA PRO A 83 -7.59 -5.71 9.43
C PRO A 83 -6.60 -6.80 9.87
N ALA A 84 -5.48 -6.38 10.49
CA ALA A 84 -4.44 -7.27 11.03
C ALA A 84 -4.20 -7.03 12.53
N LEU A 85 -5.24 -6.65 13.24
CA LEU A 85 -5.20 -6.20 14.63
C LEU A 85 -5.68 -7.29 15.59
N THR A 86 -5.26 -7.17 16.83
CA THR A 86 -5.64 -8.08 17.92
C THR A 86 -6.41 -7.39 19.03
N LYS A 87 -6.46 -6.05 19.04
CA LYS A 87 -7.13 -5.25 20.07
C LYS A 87 -7.98 -4.16 19.46
N PRO A 88 -9.17 -3.89 20.01
CA PRO A 88 -10.06 -2.82 19.51
C PRO A 88 -9.45 -1.41 19.57
N SER A 89 -8.48 -1.20 20.47
CA SER A 89 -7.80 0.09 20.66
C SER A 89 -6.58 0.30 19.74
N GLU A 90 -6.29 -0.62 18.85
CA GLU A 90 -5.18 -0.57 17.92
C GLU A 90 -5.73 -0.77 16.50
N MET A 91 -5.21 -0.05 15.51
CA MET A 91 -5.56 -0.21 14.10
C MET A 91 -4.31 -0.57 13.31
N VAL A 92 -4.36 -1.72 12.68
CA VAL A 92 -3.32 -2.23 11.78
C VAL A 92 -4.00 -2.85 10.57
N VAL A 93 -3.47 -2.56 9.41
CA VAL A 93 -3.94 -3.13 8.14
C VAL A 93 -2.86 -4.00 7.50
N ASN A 94 -3.31 -4.92 6.67
CA ASN A 94 -2.48 -5.71 5.77
C ASN A 94 -3.26 -5.96 4.48
N GLY A 95 -2.64 -6.60 3.50
CA GLY A 95 -3.30 -7.00 2.28
C GLY A 95 -3.52 -8.49 2.19
N MET A 96 -4.53 -8.88 1.44
CA MET A 96 -4.82 -10.27 1.11
C MET A 96 -5.27 -10.40 -0.33
N SER A 97 -4.72 -11.38 -1.05
CA SER A 97 -5.24 -11.80 -2.35
C SER A 97 -5.95 -13.14 -2.22
N TYR A 98 -7.18 -13.21 -2.68
CA TYR A 98 -7.86 -14.49 -2.87
C TYR A 98 -7.30 -15.24 -4.07
N SER A 99 -7.52 -16.55 -4.11
CA SER A 99 -7.03 -17.40 -5.22
C SER A 99 -7.49 -16.91 -6.59
N ARG A 100 -8.71 -16.38 -6.69
CA ARG A 100 -9.27 -15.85 -7.95
C ARG A 100 -8.77 -14.45 -8.32
N ARG A 101 -8.20 -13.67 -7.39
CA ARG A 101 -7.68 -12.31 -7.64
C ARG A 101 -8.61 -11.41 -8.45
N HIS A 102 -9.91 -11.43 -8.16
CA HIS A 102 -10.96 -10.77 -8.95
C HIS A 102 -11.45 -9.46 -8.34
N SER A 103 -10.78 -8.93 -7.31
CA SER A 103 -11.07 -7.61 -6.78
C SER A 103 -10.75 -6.54 -7.82
N LEU A 104 -11.52 -5.45 -7.80
CA LEU A 104 -11.26 -4.26 -8.62
C LEU A 104 -10.00 -3.50 -8.17
N PHE A 105 -9.38 -3.91 -7.07
CA PHE A 105 -8.27 -3.23 -6.42
C PHE A 105 -7.02 -4.10 -6.39
N ALA A 106 -5.88 -3.41 -6.47
CA ALA A 106 -4.58 -3.91 -6.10
C ALA A 106 -4.09 -3.14 -4.87
N ASN A 107 -3.39 -3.78 -3.96
CA ASN A 107 -2.81 -3.07 -2.84
C ASN A 107 -1.40 -3.57 -2.50
N ALA A 108 -0.59 -2.69 -1.93
CA ALA A 108 0.73 -3.01 -1.43
C ALA A 108 1.03 -2.17 -0.17
N ALA A 109 1.91 -2.64 0.69
CA ALA A 109 2.48 -1.78 1.71
C ALA A 109 3.35 -0.69 1.05
N LEU A 110 3.22 0.54 1.50
CA LEU A 110 4.13 1.65 1.25
C LEU A 110 4.80 1.96 2.58
N VAL A 111 6.00 1.43 2.80
CA VAL A 111 6.66 1.44 4.10
C VAL A 111 8.06 2.04 4.03
N VAL A 112 8.45 2.69 5.12
CA VAL A 112 9.77 3.23 5.36
C VAL A 112 10.50 2.40 6.41
N SER A 113 11.80 2.17 6.20
CA SER A 113 12.66 1.53 7.20
C SER A 113 12.90 2.47 8.38
N VAL A 114 12.83 1.92 9.59
CA VAL A 114 13.16 2.63 10.84
C VAL A 114 14.24 1.84 11.54
N GLY A 115 15.41 2.42 11.66
CA GLY A 115 16.55 1.84 12.38
C GLY A 115 16.33 1.86 13.89
N THR A 116 17.14 1.09 14.61
CA THR A 116 17.07 1.07 16.09
C THR A 116 17.47 2.40 16.73
N ASP A 117 18.28 3.18 16.04
CA ASP A 117 18.82 4.47 16.52
C ASP A 117 18.13 5.68 15.86
N ASP A 118 17.01 5.42 15.18
CA ASP A 118 16.22 6.45 14.49
C ASP A 118 15.75 7.54 15.51
N PRO A 119 15.91 8.82 15.16
CA PRO A 119 15.50 9.93 16.03
C PRO A 119 14.01 9.96 16.36
N CYS A 120 13.16 9.33 15.55
CA CYS A 120 11.72 9.20 15.81
C CYS A 120 11.40 8.27 16.98
N LEU A 121 12.38 7.48 17.45
CA LEU A 121 12.20 6.54 18.55
C LEU A 121 12.48 7.17 19.90
N ASP A 122 11.64 6.88 20.89
CA ASP A 122 11.87 7.26 22.29
C ASP A 122 12.99 6.39 22.88
N GLN A 123 14.20 6.95 22.92
CA GLN A 123 15.39 6.26 23.43
C GLN A 123 15.27 5.85 24.90
N SER A 124 14.42 6.51 25.69
CA SER A 124 14.18 6.17 27.09
C SER A 124 13.55 4.78 27.27
N LYS A 125 12.96 4.22 26.22
CA LYS A 125 12.34 2.87 26.22
C LYS A 125 13.35 1.73 26.05
N GLY A 126 14.63 2.04 25.85
CA GLY A 126 15.69 1.03 25.69
C GLY A 126 15.37 0.01 24.58
N ALA A 127 15.55 -1.27 24.84
CA ALA A 127 15.28 -2.34 23.87
C ALA A 127 13.83 -2.41 23.37
N ARG A 128 12.88 -1.80 24.09
CA ARG A 128 11.44 -1.80 23.71
C ARG A 128 11.03 -0.61 22.85
N ARG A 129 11.93 0.31 22.51
CA ARG A 129 11.61 1.57 21.79
C ARG A 129 10.90 1.35 20.47
N VAL A 130 11.36 0.39 19.68
CA VAL A 130 10.74 0.08 18.37
C VAL A 130 9.31 -0.43 18.56
N LEU A 131 9.08 -1.35 19.50
CA LEU A 131 7.75 -1.89 19.80
C LEU A 131 6.82 -0.82 20.40
N ALA A 132 7.35 0.07 21.24
CA ALA A 132 6.60 1.18 21.82
C ALA A 132 6.17 2.18 20.73
N PHE A 133 7.06 2.49 19.79
CA PHE A 133 6.79 3.33 18.64
C PHE A 133 5.69 2.71 17.75
N GLN A 134 5.84 1.45 17.36
CA GLN A 134 4.85 0.72 16.59
C GLN A 134 3.46 0.80 17.25
N ARG A 135 3.35 0.45 18.53
CA ARG A 135 2.08 0.52 19.25
C ARG A 135 1.51 1.93 19.36
N SER A 136 2.36 2.95 19.44
CA SER A 136 1.89 4.34 19.46
C SER A 136 1.20 4.71 18.16
N LEU A 137 1.74 4.31 17.02
CA LEU A 137 1.15 4.53 15.70
C LEU A 137 -0.16 3.76 15.54
N GLU A 138 -0.21 2.50 15.96
CA GLU A 138 -1.40 1.66 15.90
C GLU A 138 -2.58 2.25 16.70
N ARG A 139 -2.29 2.82 17.88
CA ARG A 139 -3.27 3.52 18.71
C ARG A 139 -3.72 4.84 18.12
N LYS A 140 -2.78 5.64 17.59
CA LYS A 140 -3.11 6.88 16.88
C LYS A 140 -4.02 6.58 15.68
N ALA A 141 -3.72 5.55 14.90
CA ALA A 141 -4.54 5.13 13.77
C ALA A 141 -5.96 4.74 14.22
N ALA A 142 -6.12 4.01 15.33
CA ALA A 142 -7.44 3.68 15.87
C ALA A 142 -8.24 4.92 16.27
N VAL A 143 -7.59 5.91 16.88
CA VAL A 143 -8.24 7.19 17.24
C VAL A 143 -8.65 7.97 16.00
N LEU A 144 -7.79 8.06 14.99
CA LEU A 144 -8.07 8.75 13.73
C LEU A 144 -9.23 8.10 12.97
N GLY A 145 -9.32 6.78 12.98
CA GLY A 145 -10.45 6.03 12.43
C GLY A 145 -11.76 6.25 13.20
N GLY A 146 -11.68 6.65 14.46
CA GLY A 146 -12.84 6.85 15.33
C GLY A 146 -13.27 5.60 16.10
N GLY A 147 -12.43 4.56 16.15
CA GLY A 147 -12.70 3.29 16.83
C GLY A 147 -13.45 2.28 15.95
N ASP A 148 -13.95 1.23 16.58
CA ASP A 148 -14.80 0.18 15.97
C ASP A 148 -14.22 -0.44 14.68
N TYR A 149 -12.88 -0.55 14.63
CA TYR A 149 -12.14 -1.08 13.49
C TYR A 149 -12.28 -0.27 12.18
N VAL A 150 -12.79 0.95 12.24
CA VAL A 150 -12.84 1.86 11.11
C VAL A 150 -11.42 2.31 10.77
N CYS A 151 -11.02 2.11 9.52
CA CYS A 151 -9.67 2.42 9.06
C CYS A 151 -9.53 3.91 8.69
N PRO A 152 -8.57 4.64 9.25
CA PRO A 152 -8.27 5.99 8.78
C PRO A 152 -7.62 5.90 7.40
N VAL A 153 -8.11 6.72 6.46
CA VAL A 153 -7.63 6.75 5.08
C VAL A 153 -7.35 8.17 4.63
N GLN A 154 -6.46 8.31 3.66
CA GLN A 154 -6.21 9.55 2.95
C GLN A 154 -5.93 9.27 1.49
N ARG A 155 -6.41 10.12 0.58
CA ARG A 155 -6.01 10.04 -0.82
C ARG A 155 -4.51 10.28 -0.94
N LEU A 156 -3.84 9.51 -1.78
CA LEU A 156 -2.39 9.65 -1.94
C LEU A 156 -2.01 11.04 -2.48
N THR A 157 -2.83 11.63 -3.35
CA THR A 157 -2.67 13.02 -3.80
C THR A 157 -2.75 14.02 -2.66
N ASP A 158 -3.72 13.89 -1.75
CA ASP A 158 -3.86 14.79 -0.60
C ASP A 158 -2.73 14.60 0.43
N PHE A 159 -2.24 13.36 0.61
CA PHE A 159 -1.07 13.06 1.44
C PHE A 159 0.21 13.71 0.88
N VAL A 160 0.44 13.57 -0.42
CA VAL A 160 1.62 14.12 -1.10
C VAL A 160 1.63 15.64 -1.02
N GLU A 161 0.50 16.29 -1.25
CA GLU A 161 0.36 17.74 -1.27
C GLU A 161 0.08 18.34 0.12
N LYS A 162 0.13 17.53 1.19
CA LYS A 162 -0.16 17.95 2.57
C LYS A 162 -1.51 18.66 2.70
N ARG A 163 -2.52 18.17 1.99
CA ARG A 163 -3.87 18.72 2.04
C ARG A 163 -4.71 18.02 3.11
N PRO A 164 -5.47 18.76 3.90
CA PRO A 164 -6.41 18.17 4.85
C PRO A 164 -7.56 17.44 4.10
N PRO A 165 -8.23 16.50 4.77
CA PRO A 165 -9.39 15.82 4.21
C PRO A 165 -10.45 16.82 3.73
N LYS A 166 -10.96 16.61 2.52
CA LYS A 166 -12.04 17.43 1.97
C LYS A 166 -13.38 16.90 2.44
N LYS A 167 -14.41 17.78 2.51
CA LYS A 167 -15.81 17.36 2.75
C LYS A 167 -16.37 16.70 1.49
N ARG A 168 -15.93 15.50 1.19
CA ARG A 168 -16.40 14.66 0.08
C ARG A 168 -16.50 13.21 0.59
N PRO A 169 -17.26 12.34 -0.06
CA PRO A 169 -17.29 10.93 0.31
C PRO A 169 -15.87 10.33 0.28
N PRO A 170 -15.54 9.44 1.22
CA PRO A 170 -14.27 8.73 1.16
C PRO A 170 -14.15 7.98 -0.17
N PRO A 171 -12.91 7.80 -0.67
CA PRO A 171 -12.70 7.05 -1.90
C PRO A 171 -13.19 5.60 -1.75
N ALA A 172 -13.49 4.97 -2.89
CA ALA A 172 -13.81 3.55 -2.90
C ALA A 172 -12.63 2.74 -2.34
N SER A 173 -12.91 1.80 -1.46
CA SER A 173 -11.93 0.95 -0.81
C SER A 173 -12.40 -0.49 -0.71
N SER A 174 -11.47 -1.42 -0.78
CA SER A 174 -11.72 -2.83 -0.52
C SER A 174 -11.85 -3.18 0.97
N TYR A 175 -11.48 -2.27 1.87
CA TYR A 175 -11.58 -2.48 3.33
C TYR A 175 -13.04 -2.49 3.77
N ARG A 176 -13.47 -3.59 4.41
CA ARG A 176 -14.91 -3.86 4.64
C ARG A 176 -15.50 -3.34 5.95
N LEU A 177 -14.66 -3.01 6.93
CA LEU A 177 -15.14 -2.57 8.25
C LEU A 177 -15.39 -1.06 8.33
N GLY A 178 -15.33 -0.37 7.19
CA GLY A 178 -15.52 1.07 7.09
C GLY A 178 -14.23 1.85 7.07
N VAL A 179 -14.25 2.97 6.34
CA VAL A 179 -13.12 3.89 6.23
C VAL A 179 -13.54 5.30 6.65
N ARG A 180 -12.59 6.05 7.21
CA ARG A 180 -12.76 7.45 7.59
C ARG A 180 -11.60 8.27 7.06
N GLU A 181 -11.88 9.34 6.33
CA GLU A 181 -10.83 10.27 5.91
C GLU A 181 -10.21 10.98 7.11
N ALA A 182 -8.88 11.01 7.17
CA ALA A 182 -8.07 11.63 8.20
C ALA A 182 -6.78 12.20 7.60
N SER A 183 -6.14 13.15 8.27
CA SER A 183 -4.83 13.70 7.87
C SER A 183 -3.71 12.74 8.30
N LEU A 184 -3.43 11.73 7.49
CA LEU A 184 -2.38 10.76 7.82
C LEU A 184 -0.97 11.38 7.78
N HIS A 185 -0.80 12.46 7.00
CA HIS A 185 0.48 13.17 6.87
C HIS A 185 0.85 14.00 8.10
N ASP A 186 -0.13 14.53 8.85
CA ASP A 186 0.11 15.38 10.02
C ASP A 186 -0.03 14.60 11.33
N ASP A 187 -1.04 13.70 11.38
CA ASP A 187 -1.52 13.17 12.64
C ASP A 187 -0.97 11.77 12.96
N LEU A 188 -0.45 11.05 11.98
CA LEU A 188 -0.10 9.64 12.18
C LEU A 188 1.41 9.40 12.25
N LEU A 189 2.15 9.68 11.18
CA LEU A 189 3.59 9.45 11.15
C LEU A 189 4.37 10.72 11.59
N PRO A 190 5.56 10.57 12.18
CA PRO A 190 6.50 11.67 12.32
C PRO A 190 6.88 12.27 10.97
N ASP A 191 7.05 13.60 10.91
CA ASP A 191 7.34 14.34 9.69
C ASP A 191 8.49 13.76 8.85
N PRO A 192 9.66 13.39 9.41
CA PRO A 192 10.75 12.86 8.60
C PRO A 192 10.36 11.57 7.85
N LEU A 193 9.58 10.70 8.48
CA LEU A 193 9.12 9.45 7.87
C LEU A 193 8.02 9.71 6.82
N ALA A 194 7.10 10.62 7.13
CA ALA A 194 6.05 11.04 6.19
C ALA A 194 6.65 11.75 4.96
N ASP A 195 7.66 12.61 5.14
CA ASP A 195 8.35 13.30 4.07
C ASP A 195 9.12 12.33 3.16
N ALA A 196 9.80 11.35 3.74
CA ALA A 196 10.50 10.31 2.97
C ALA A 196 9.53 9.48 2.12
N LEU A 197 8.36 9.12 2.66
CA LEU A 197 7.32 8.43 1.89
C LEU A 197 6.77 9.28 0.75
N ARG A 198 6.57 10.59 0.96
CA ARG A 198 6.11 11.54 -0.08
C ARG A 198 7.12 11.68 -1.20
N GLU A 199 8.39 11.86 -0.85
CA GLU A 199 9.46 12.00 -1.84
C GLU A 199 9.61 10.73 -2.69
N ALA A 200 9.58 9.55 -2.08
CA ALA A 200 9.60 8.29 -2.80
C ALA A 200 8.39 8.14 -3.74
N ALA A 201 7.17 8.46 -3.24
CA ALA A 201 5.94 8.36 -4.02
C ALA A 201 5.94 9.26 -5.25
N THR A 202 6.28 10.55 -5.08
CA THR A 202 6.30 11.54 -6.19
C THR A 202 7.52 11.41 -7.09
N GLY A 203 8.60 10.84 -6.58
CA GLY A 203 9.87 10.68 -7.30
C GLY A 203 9.99 9.32 -7.99
N ALA A 204 10.64 8.39 -7.32
CA ALA A 204 11.01 7.10 -7.90
C ALA A 204 9.79 6.23 -8.26
N PHE A 205 8.74 6.25 -7.42
CA PHE A 205 7.58 5.39 -7.63
C PHE A 205 6.72 5.89 -8.78
N GLU A 206 6.44 7.21 -8.85
CA GLU A 206 5.70 7.80 -9.97
C GLU A 206 6.43 7.62 -11.30
N ARG A 207 7.77 7.73 -11.32
CA ARG A 207 8.56 7.46 -12.54
C ARG A 207 8.50 6.01 -12.98
N SER A 208 8.50 5.07 -12.02
CA SER A 208 8.48 3.62 -12.31
C SER A 208 7.09 3.09 -12.60
N MET A 209 6.06 3.75 -12.09
CA MET A 209 4.65 3.42 -12.24
C MET A 209 3.85 4.71 -12.43
N PRO A 210 3.79 5.27 -13.65
CA PRO A 210 3.03 6.48 -13.92
C PRO A 210 1.56 6.35 -13.48
N GLY A 211 1.07 7.31 -12.69
CA GLY A 211 -0.24 7.26 -12.05
C GLY A 211 -0.23 6.58 -10.66
N PHE A 212 0.96 6.27 -10.11
CA PHE A 212 1.05 5.83 -8.71
C PHE A 212 0.42 6.85 -7.77
N VAL A 213 0.73 8.15 -7.98
CA VAL A 213 0.08 9.28 -7.29
C VAL A 213 -1.15 9.72 -8.07
N GLY A 214 -2.15 8.84 -8.13
CA GLY A 214 -3.44 9.14 -8.79
C GLY A 214 -4.53 9.50 -7.79
N ASP A 215 -5.60 10.13 -8.27
CA ASP A 215 -6.75 10.53 -7.44
C ASP A 215 -7.52 9.33 -6.87
N ASP A 216 -7.41 8.18 -7.50
CA ASP A 216 -8.02 6.92 -7.06
C ASP A 216 -7.11 6.09 -6.15
N ALA A 217 -5.86 6.54 -5.94
CA ALA A 217 -4.94 5.92 -5.01
C ALA A 217 -5.23 6.36 -3.58
N ILE A 218 -5.39 5.40 -2.65
CA ILE A 218 -5.68 5.70 -1.26
C ILE A 218 -4.72 4.99 -0.31
N LEU A 219 -4.35 5.69 0.75
CA LEU A 219 -3.57 5.18 1.86
C LEU A 219 -4.50 4.73 2.97
N HIS A 220 -4.23 3.56 3.54
CA HIS A 220 -4.90 3.02 4.71
C HIS A 220 -3.90 3.01 5.87
N GLY A 221 -4.25 3.58 6.98
CA GLY A 221 -3.35 3.68 8.14
C GLY A 221 -3.67 2.67 9.23
N VAL A 222 -2.71 2.03 9.76
CA VAL A 222 -1.26 2.01 9.58
C VAL A 222 -0.80 0.57 9.26
N GLU A 223 0.24 0.40 8.49
CA GLU A 223 0.91 -0.89 8.34
C GLU A 223 2.24 -0.87 9.10
N THR A 224 2.36 -1.67 10.14
CA THR A 224 3.50 -1.73 11.04
C THR A 224 4.05 -3.13 11.22
N ARG A 225 3.31 -4.14 10.73
CA ARG A 225 3.65 -5.54 10.90
C ARG A 225 4.10 -6.12 9.60
N THR A 226 5.40 -6.39 9.50
CA THR A 226 5.99 -7.13 8.41
C THR A 226 6.08 -8.60 8.79
N SER A 227 6.00 -9.50 7.81
CA SER A 227 6.31 -10.91 8.03
C SER A 227 7.73 -11.02 8.58
N ALA A 228 7.90 -11.73 9.68
CA ALA A 228 9.24 -12.12 10.13
C ALA A 228 9.87 -13.02 9.05
N PRO A 229 11.18 -12.92 8.83
CA PRO A 229 11.90 -13.82 7.94
C PRO A 229 11.86 -15.25 8.46
#